data_29b1ce6c7115fbf4d1bbb1eaf65b67ae
#
_entry.id   29b1ce6c7115fbf4d1bbb1eaf65b67ae
#
_cell.length_a   1.000
_cell.length_b   1.000
_cell.length_c   1.000
_cell.angle_alpha   90.00
_cell.angle_beta   90.00
_cell.angle_gamma   90.00
#
_symmetry.space_group_name_H-M   'P 1'
#
loop_
_entity.id
_entity.type
_entity.pdbx_description
1 polymer ?
#
loop_
_entity_poly.entity_id
_entity_poly.type
_entity_poly.pdbx_seq_one_letter_code
_entity_poly.pdbx_strand_id
1 'polypeptide(L)'
;VTLRLFQSLGSLSGSANKIINSHVHIENFHNIDKNKLSVNKENFKIKNLSDDVSISFRNTGFKYFNSEQYIFENLNLDIPKNSHTVLTGANGSGKSTLLGLAAGVFYSQKGEVVTSVNNFGYIGATPLIFTASLRENILYGNDKDVHDKDILEYLKEINTFNEETNYNLDHVVDNKSLSSGQMQKIAFVRAL
;
A
#
# COMPACT_ATOMS: atom_id res chain seq x y z
N VAL A 1 32.57 47.67 -14.46
CA VAL A 1 31.11 47.73 -14.68
C VAL A 1 30.63 46.42 -15.35
N THR A 2 31.28 45.97 -16.42
CA THR A 2 30.91 44.78 -17.19
C THR A 2 30.87 43.49 -16.37
N LEU A 3 31.86 43.27 -15.47
CA LEU A 3 31.94 42.05 -14.65
C LEU A 3 30.74 41.92 -13.67
N ARG A 4 30.32 43.04 -13.09
CA ARG A 4 29.15 43.05 -12.19
C ARG A 4 27.82 42.78 -12.92
N LEU A 5 27.69 43.25 -14.15
CA LEU A 5 26.53 42.94 -14.99
C LEU A 5 26.44 41.46 -15.33
N PHE A 6 27.55 40.80 -15.67
CA PHE A 6 27.60 39.38 -15.91
C PHE A 6 27.26 38.56 -14.65
N GLN A 7 27.72 38.95 -13.49
CA GLN A 7 27.37 38.30 -12.23
C GLN A 7 25.88 38.44 -11.90
N SER A 8 25.31 39.63 -12.14
CA SER A 8 23.87 39.88 -11.94
C SER A 8 23.00 39.08 -12.88
N LEU A 9 23.44 38.97 -14.14
CA LEU A 9 22.73 38.11 -15.14
C LEU A 9 22.80 36.62 -14.77
N GLY A 10 23.94 36.16 -14.27
CA GLY A 10 24.09 34.79 -13.78
C GLY A 10 23.18 34.49 -12.59
N SER A 11 23.07 35.41 -11.63
CA SER A 11 22.19 35.26 -10.46
C SER A 11 20.70 35.31 -10.85
N LEU A 12 20.32 36.14 -11.81
CA LEU A 12 18.97 36.19 -12.38
C LEU A 12 18.59 34.88 -13.08
N SER A 13 19.49 34.34 -13.91
CA SER A 13 19.29 33.05 -14.56
C SER A 13 19.15 31.90 -13.56
N GLY A 14 19.98 31.89 -12.52
CA GLY A 14 19.87 30.91 -11.42
C GLY A 14 18.56 31.01 -10.65
N SER A 15 18.07 32.22 -10.40
CA SER A 15 16.79 32.46 -9.74
C SER A 15 15.60 32.06 -10.63
N ALA A 16 15.65 32.34 -11.92
CA ALA A 16 14.64 31.92 -12.89
C ALA A 16 14.54 30.38 -12.96
N ASN A 17 15.68 29.68 -13.01
CA ASN A 17 15.69 28.21 -13.00
C ASN A 17 15.13 27.62 -11.68
N LYS A 18 15.37 28.25 -10.54
CA LYS A 18 14.75 27.84 -9.27
C LYS A 18 13.24 27.98 -9.29
N ILE A 19 12.71 29.07 -9.86
CA ILE A 19 11.27 29.30 -10.00
C ILE A 19 10.65 28.26 -10.92
N ILE A 20 11.26 27.99 -12.08
CA ILE A 20 10.77 26.98 -13.04
C ILE A 20 10.74 25.59 -12.39
N ASN A 21 11.80 25.19 -11.68
CA ASN A 21 11.84 23.93 -10.99
C ASN A 21 10.80 23.84 -9.85
N SER A 22 10.58 24.93 -9.12
CA SER A 22 9.55 24.99 -8.09
C SER A 22 8.15 24.87 -8.69
N HIS A 23 7.89 25.42 -9.86
CA HIS A 23 6.61 25.30 -10.56
C HIS A 23 6.29 23.84 -10.89
N VAL A 24 7.26 23.07 -11.37
CA VAL A 24 7.10 21.64 -11.67
C VAL A 24 6.74 20.85 -10.40
N HIS A 25 7.36 21.16 -9.27
CA HIS A 25 7.03 20.52 -7.98
C HIS A 25 5.63 20.88 -7.49
N ILE A 26 5.22 22.14 -7.65
CA ILE A 26 3.88 22.63 -7.28
C ILE A 26 2.81 21.97 -8.18
N GLU A 27 3.07 21.86 -9.48
CA GLU A 27 2.15 21.22 -10.42
C GLU A 27 1.99 19.73 -10.13
N ASN A 28 3.08 19.02 -9.81
CA ASN A 28 3.02 17.64 -9.36
C ASN A 28 2.24 17.49 -8.05
N PHE A 29 2.45 18.39 -7.08
CA PHE A 29 1.69 18.39 -5.83
C PHE A 29 0.20 18.67 -6.07
N HIS A 30 -0.14 19.61 -6.91
CA HIS A 30 -1.52 19.94 -7.27
C HIS A 30 -2.21 18.79 -8.01
N ASN A 31 -1.47 18.06 -8.85
CA ASN A 31 -1.96 16.85 -9.50
C ASN A 31 -2.20 15.72 -8.51
N ILE A 32 -1.35 15.54 -7.50
CA ILE A 32 -1.55 14.59 -6.41
C ILE A 32 -2.82 14.95 -5.62
N ASP A 33 -3.03 16.21 -5.33
CA ASP A 33 -4.18 16.67 -4.55
C ASP A 33 -5.51 16.57 -5.33
N LYS A 34 -5.51 16.92 -6.61
CA LYS A 34 -6.65 16.66 -7.51
C LYS A 34 -7.02 15.19 -7.58
N ASN A 35 -6.04 14.30 -7.48
CA ASN A 35 -6.24 12.86 -7.55
C ASN A 35 -6.80 12.28 -6.25
N LYS A 36 -6.44 12.84 -5.10
CA LYS A 36 -7.09 12.52 -3.82
C LYS A 36 -8.59 12.82 -3.87
N LEU A 37 -9.01 13.85 -4.60
CA LEU A 37 -10.41 14.24 -4.73
C LEU A 37 -11.21 13.30 -5.64
N SER A 38 -10.56 12.50 -6.50
CA SER A 38 -11.22 11.51 -7.36
C SER A 38 -11.37 10.12 -6.72
N VAL A 39 -10.97 9.96 -5.46
CA VAL A 39 -11.07 8.69 -4.76
C VAL A 39 -12.50 8.51 -4.25
N ASN A 40 -13.29 7.75 -4.97
CA ASN A 40 -14.67 7.41 -4.60
C ASN A 40 -14.70 6.35 -3.48
N LYS A 41 -14.33 6.78 -2.26
CA LYS A 41 -14.46 5.92 -1.06
C LYS A 41 -15.89 5.41 -0.87
N GLU A 42 -16.87 6.13 -1.38
CA GLU A 42 -18.29 5.76 -1.37
C GLU A 42 -18.59 4.47 -2.13
N ASN A 43 -17.73 4.08 -3.05
CA ASN A 43 -17.85 2.83 -3.80
C ASN A 43 -17.29 1.61 -3.05
N PHE A 44 -16.68 1.81 -1.89
CA PHE A 44 -16.30 0.73 -0.97
C PHE A 44 -17.24 0.77 0.24
N LYS A 45 -18.05 -0.27 0.40
CA LYS A 45 -19.13 -0.31 1.39
C LYS A 45 -18.95 -1.47 2.35
N ILE A 46 -19.04 -1.18 3.63
CA ILE A 46 -19.11 -2.20 4.67
C ILE A 46 -20.58 -2.44 4.99
N LYS A 47 -21.11 -3.59 4.62
CA LYS A 47 -22.51 -3.97 4.83
C LYS A 47 -22.60 -5.47 5.04
N ASN A 48 -23.66 -5.92 5.73
CA ASN A 48 -23.96 -7.32 5.80
C ASN A 48 -24.31 -7.84 4.40
N LEU A 49 -23.53 -8.79 3.94
CA LEU A 49 -23.79 -9.59 2.76
C LEU A 49 -24.53 -10.88 3.16
N SER A 50 -24.95 -11.69 2.18
CA SER A 50 -25.48 -13.01 2.45
C SER A 50 -24.51 -13.85 3.30
N ASP A 51 -25.03 -14.87 3.99
CA ASP A 51 -24.26 -15.64 4.96
C ASP A 51 -23.03 -16.32 4.36
N ASP A 52 -23.01 -16.56 3.08
CA ASP A 52 -21.95 -17.27 2.37
C ASP A 52 -20.91 -16.35 1.69
N VAL A 53 -21.15 -15.02 1.61
CA VAL A 53 -20.28 -14.07 0.89
C VAL A 53 -19.58 -13.12 1.85
N SER A 54 -18.26 -13.00 1.73
CA SER A 54 -17.47 -12.02 2.50
C SER A 54 -17.23 -10.72 1.74
N ILE A 55 -16.95 -10.79 0.43
CA ILE A 55 -16.71 -9.63 -0.43
C ILE A 55 -17.44 -9.82 -1.75
N SER A 56 -18.11 -8.77 -2.22
CA SER A 56 -18.85 -8.75 -3.49
C SER A 56 -18.42 -7.56 -4.34
N PHE A 57 -18.00 -7.83 -5.56
CA PHE A 57 -17.75 -6.84 -6.61
C PHE A 57 -18.99 -6.74 -7.48
N ARG A 58 -19.52 -5.53 -7.65
CA ARG A 58 -20.76 -5.30 -8.42
C ARG A 58 -20.53 -4.25 -9.49
N ASN A 59 -20.52 -4.68 -10.75
CA ASN A 59 -20.25 -3.84 -11.93
C ASN A 59 -19.00 -2.97 -11.73
N THR A 60 -17.99 -3.52 -11.03
CA THR A 60 -16.81 -2.80 -10.61
C THR A 60 -15.93 -2.46 -11.79
N GLY A 61 -15.63 -1.16 -11.97
CA GLY A 61 -14.70 -0.67 -12.97
C GLY A 61 -13.54 0.05 -12.29
N PHE A 62 -12.31 -0.34 -12.65
CA PHE A 62 -11.09 0.25 -12.09
C PHE A 62 -10.03 0.48 -13.15
N LYS A 63 -9.40 1.65 -13.10
CA LYS A 63 -8.18 2.00 -13.82
C LYS A 63 -7.23 2.78 -12.92
N TYR A 64 -5.93 2.65 -13.15
CA TYR A 64 -4.96 3.49 -12.49
C TYR A 64 -5.05 4.94 -13.00
N PHE A 65 -4.65 5.86 -12.16
CA PHE A 65 -4.78 7.29 -12.40
C PHE A 65 -4.18 7.75 -13.75
N ASN A 66 -2.98 7.26 -14.09
CA ASN A 66 -2.28 7.63 -15.31
C ASN A 66 -2.63 6.74 -16.52
N SER A 67 -3.69 5.92 -16.42
CA SER A 67 -4.11 5.02 -17.48
C SER A 67 -5.47 5.43 -18.03
N GLU A 68 -5.59 5.50 -19.34
CA GLU A 68 -6.88 5.62 -20.01
C GLU A 68 -7.60 4.26 -20.06
N GLN A 69 -6.85 3.17 -19.97
CA GLN A 69 -7.36 1.81 -20.10
C GLN A 69 -7.79 1.27 -18.73
N TYR A 70 -9.00 0.72 -18.68
CA TYR A 70 -9.50 0.01 -17.51
C TYR A 70 -8.78 -1.33 -17.34
N ILE A 71 -8.46 -1.68 -16.09
CA ILE A 71 -7.98 -3.01 -15.71
C ILE A 71 -9.18 -3.95 -15.54
N PHE A 72 -10.25 -3.42 -14.95
CA PHE A 72 -11.52 -4.12 -14.83
C PHE A 72 -12.64 -3.25 -15.37
N GLU A 73 -13.50 -3.84 -16.19
CA GLU A 73 -14.76 -3.24 -16.65
C GLU A 73 -15.90 -4.21 -16.30
N ASN A 74 -16.91 -3.69 -15.59
CA ASN A 74 -18.09 -4.46 -15.20
C ASN A 74 -17.77 -5.77 -14.47
N LEU A 75 -16.75 -5.76 -13.61
CA LEU A 75 -16.37 -6.94 -12.83
C LEU A 75 -17.49 -7.28 -11.84
N ASN A 76 -17.98 -8.52 -11.92
CA ASN A 76 -18.92 -9.10 -10.98
C ASN A 76 -18.28 -10.37 -10.42
N LEU A 77 -18.04 -10.40 -9.11
CA LEU A 77 -17.36 -11.51 -8.43
C LEU A 77 -17.74 -11.52 -6.96
N ASP A 78 -18.07 -12.70 -6.46
CA ASP A 78 -18.27 -12.93 -5.03
C ASP A 78 -17.15 -13.78 -4.47
N ILE A 79 -16.60 -13.38 -3.32
CA ILE A 79 -15.61 -14.13 -2.56
C ILE A 79 -16.34 -14.73 -1.35
N PRO A 80 -16.34 -16.06 -1.23
CA PRO A 80 -17.07 -16.73 -0.15
C PRO A 80 -16.41 -16.53 1.21
N LYS A 81 -17.21 -16.59 2.27
CA LYS A 81 -16.73 -16.60 3.65
C LYS A 81 -16.00 -17.92 3.97
N ASN A 82 -15.10 -17.84 4.94
CA ASN A 82 -14.41 -19.00 5.52
C ASN A 82 -13.76 -19.91 4.46
N SER A 83 -13.23 -19.30 3.39
CA SER A 83 -12.60 -20.01 2.28
C SER A 83 -11.20 -19.48 1.97
N HIS A 84 -10.36 -20.35 1.43
CA HIS A 84 -9.11 -19.94 0.80
C HIS A 84 -9.35 -19.75 -0.70
N THR A 85 -9.32 -18.49 -1.14
CA THR A 85 -9.49 -18.15 -2.55
C THR A 85 -8.12 -17.89 -3.19
N VAL A 86 -7.81 -18.59 -4.27
CA VAL A 86 -6.57 -18.44 -5.01
C VAL A 86 -6.82 -17.73 -6.33
N LEU A 87 -6.07 -16.66 -6.57
CA LEU A 87 -6.07 -15.88 -7.81
C LEU A 87 -4.91 -16.32 -8.70
N THR A 88 -5.20 -16.87 -9.87
CA THR A 88 -4.20 -17.29 -10.86
C THR A 88 -4.33 -16.46 -12.14
N GLY A 89 -3.24 -16.35 -12.90
CA GLY A 89 -3.23 -15.63 -14.17
C GLY A 89 -1.84 -15.07 -14.51
N ALA A 90 -1.67 -14.58 -15.73
CA ALA A 90 -0.44 -13.99 -16.22
C ALA A 90 0.00 -12.76 -15.42
N ASN A 91 1.28 -12.39 -15.52
CA ASN A 91 1.76 -11.14 -14.96
C ASN A 91 1.04 -9.96 -15.64
N GLY A 92 0.65 -8.95 -14.86
CA GLY A 92 -0.10 -7.80 -15.36
C GLY A 92 -1.61 -8.01 -15.53
N SER A 93 -2.17 -9.20 -15.26
CA SER A 93 -3.61 -9.47 -15.38
C SER A 93 -4.50 -8.80 -14.31
N GLY A 94 -3.93 -7.98 -13.42
CA GLY A 94 -4.70 -7.26 -12.40
C GLY A 94 -4.88 -7.97 -11.06
N LYS A 95 -4.21 -9.10 -10.81
CA LYS A 95 -4.36 -9.86 -9.54
C LYS A 95 -4.13 -8.99 -8.30
N SER A 96 -3.02 -8.27 -8.23
CA SER A 96 -2.70 -7.37 -7.10
C SER A 96 -3.68 -6.21 -7.00
N THR A 97 -4.19 -5.74 -8.14
CA THR A 97 -5.22 -4.69 -8.19
C THR A 97 -6.53 -5.18 -7.61
N LEU A 98 -6.94 -6.41 -7.94
CA LEU A 98 -8.15 -7.03 -7.39
C LEU A 98 -8.06 -7.19 -5.87
N LEU A 99 -6.90 -7.68 -5.37
CA LEU A 99 -6.66 -7.78 -3.93
C LEU A 99 -6.69 -6.41 -3.24
N GLY A 100 -6.10 -5.39 -3.86
CA GLY A 100 -6.14 -4.02 -3.34
C GLY A 100 -7.55 -3.42 -3.31
N LEU A 101 -8.39 -3.73 -4.30
CA LEU A 101 -9.80 -3.34 -4.30
C LEU A 101 -10.60 -4.09 -3.22
N ALA A 102 -10.34 -5.40 -3.05
CA ALA A 102 -10.96 -6.23 -2.03
C ALA A 102 -10.67 -5.74 -0.61
N ALA A 103 -9.43 -5.29 -0.36
CA ALA A 103 -8.98 -4.79 0.93
C ALA A 103 -9.23 -3.28 1.16
N GLY A 104 -9.85 -2.57 0.20
CA GLY A 104 -10.09 -1.13 0.32
C GLY A 104 -8.82 -0.27 0.23
N VAL A 105 -7.72 -0.81 -0.29
CA VAL A 105 -6.49 -0.05 -0.61
C VAL A 105 -6.70 0.80 -1.85
N PHE A 106 -7.46 0.27 -2.81
CA PHE A 106 -7.92 0.97 -4.00
C PHE A 106 -9.44 1.10 -3.99
N TYR A 107 -9.96 2.12 -4.67
CA TYR A 107 -11.38 2.37 -4.81
C TYR A 107 -11.78 2.38 -6.28
N SER A 108 -12.88 1.72 -6.60
CA SER A 108 -13.41 1.65 -7.97
C SER A 108 -13.93 3.02 -8.44
N GLN A 109 -13.78 3.30 -9.75
CA GLN A 109 -14.40 4.47 -10.37
C GLN A 109 -15.85 4.22 -10.77
N LYS A 110 -16.20 2.95 -11.04
CA LYS A 110 -17.57 2.53 -11.40
C LYS A 110 -17.97 1.35 -10.54
N GLY A 111 -19.28 1.21 -10.32
CA GLY A 111 -19.81 0.15 -9.50
C GLY A 111 -19.39 0.24 -8.04
N GLU A 112 -19.42 -0.87 -7.34
CA GLU A 112 -19.11 -0.89 -5.90
C GLU A 112 -18.40 -2.19 -5.51
N VAL A 113 -17.62 -2.11 -4.46
CA VAL A 113 -17.10 -3.25 -3.69
C VAL A 113 -17.79 -3.25 -2.35
N VAL A 114 -18.45 -4.32 -2.02
CA VAL A 114 -19.18 -4.50 -0.75
C VAL A 114 -18.49 -5.58 0.06
N THR A 115 -18.23 -5.31 1.32
CA THR A 115 -17.63 -6.30 2.24
C THR A 115 -18.42 -6.39 3.53
N SER A 116 -18.48 -7.59 4.10
CA SER A 116 -19.02 -7.82 5.44
C SER A 116 -17.95 -7.68 6.55
N VAL A 117 -16.68 -7.47 6.17
CA VAL A 117 -15.53 -7.38 7.07
C VAL A 117 -15.04 -5.94 7.10
N ASN A 118 -14.68 -5.45 8.27
CA ASN A 118 -14.14 -4.10 8.48
C ASN A 118 -12.62 -4.10 8.79
N ASN A 119 -12.04 -5.26 9.05
CA ASN A 119 -10.61 -5.42 9.28
C ASN A 119 -9.99 -6.31 8.22
N PHE A 120 -8.93 -5.82 7.58
CA PHE A 120 -8.18 -6.54 6.57
C PHE A 120 -6.69 -6.55 6.95
N GLY A 121 -6.09 -7.75 7.00
CA GLY A 121 -4.64 -7.89 6.90
C GLY A 121 -4.26 -7.86 5.42
N TYR A 122 -3.52 -6.84 4.99
CA TYR A 122 -3.05 -6.71 3.61
C TYR A 122 -1.53 -6.84 3.52
N ILE A 123 -1.07 -7.81 2.74
CA ILE A 123 0.36 -8.04 2.51
C ILE A 123 0.63 -7.86 1.02
N GLY A 124 1.28 -6.75 0.67
CA GLY A 124 1.69 -6.48 -0.71
C GLY A 124 2.92 -7.29 -1.12
N ALA A 125 3.21 -7.32 -2.42
CA ALA A 125 4.38 -7.99 -2.97
C ALA A 125 5.71 -7.37 -2.46
N THR A 126 5.70 -6.06 -2.18
CA THR A 126 6.83 -5.34 -1.61
C THR A 126 6.40 -4.74 -0.27
N PRO A 127 6.64 -5.41 0.84
CA PRO A 127 6.26 -4.92 2.16
C PRO A 127 7.01 -3.65 2.52
N LEU A 128 6.32 -2.73 3.17
CA LEU A 128 6.93 -1.51 3.71
C LEU A 128 7.67 -1.86 5.01
N ILE A 129 8.97 -1.62 5.02
CA ILE A 129 9.84 -1.74 6.20
C ILE A 129 10.49 -0.37 6.43
N PHE A 130 10.40 0.12 7.66
CA PHE A 130 11.02 1.37 8.08
C PHE A 130 12.38 1.10 8.71
N THR A 131 13.28 2.08 8.66
CA THR A 131 14.49 2.08 9.49
C THR A 131 14.09 2.37 10.94
N ALA A 132 13.70 1.32 11.65
CA ALA A 132 13.14 1.35 12.99
C ALA A 132 13.36 -0.03 13.66
N SER A 133 13.02 -0.16 14.92
CA SER A 133 13.09 -1.47 15.59
C SER A 133 12.17 -2.49 14.93
N LEU A 134 12.48 -3.77 15.11
CA LEU A 134 11.63 -4.86 14.65
C LEU A 134 10.22 -4.74 15.26
N ARG A 135 10.14 -4.39 16.55
CA ARG A 135 8.88 -4.11 17.25
C ARG A 135 8.05 -3.03 16.55
N GLU A 136 8.63 -1.86 16.28
CA GLU A 136 7.94 -0.75 15.62
C GLU A 136 7.48 -1.13 14.22
N ASN A 137 8.27 -1.91 13.49
CA ASN A 137 7.87 -2.42 12.19
C ASN A 137 6.69 -3.38 12.24
N ILE A 138 6.60 -4.22 13.27
CA ILE A 138 5.50 -5.18 13.45
C ILE A 138 4.23 -4.48 13.94
N LEU A 139 4.35 -3.56 14.88
CA LEU A 139 3.22 -2.85 15.45
C LEU A 139 2.71 -1.68 14.59
N TYR A 140 3.39 -1.39 13.48
CA TYR A 140 3.02 -0.28 12.61
C TYR A 140 1.58 -0.40 12.07
N GLY A 141 0.75 0.58 12.41
CA GLY A 141 -0.66 0.60 12.01
C GLY A 141 -1.57 -0.29 12.87
N ASN A 142 -1.05 -0.86 13.95
CA ASN A 142 -1.82 -1.64 14.92
C ASN A 142 -2.03 -0.81 16.20
N ASP A 143 -3.28 -0.52 16.51
CA ASP A 143 -3.67 0.24 17.73
C ASP A 143 -3.85 -0.68 18.95
N LYS A 144 -3.69 -1.99 18.80
CA LYS A 144 -3.83 -2.95 19.89
C LYS A 144 -2.53 -3.05 20.69
N ASP A 145 -2.69 -3.20 22.00
CA ASP A 145 -1.57 -3.54 22.89
C ASP A 145 -1.25 -5.04 22.72
N VAL A 146 -0.16 -5.32 21.99
CA VAL A 146 0.28 -6.68 21.70
C VAL A 146 1.50 -7.00 22.55
N HIS A 147 1.44 -8.09 23.31
CA HIS A 147 2.55 -8.48 24.15
C HIS A 147 3.74 -9.02 23.32
N ASP A 148 4.96 -8.69 23.75
CA ASP A 148 6.20 -9.15 23.12
C ASP A 148 6.28 -10.66 22.94
N LYS A 149 5.72 -11.39 23.92
CA LYS A 149 5.69 -12.85 23.89
C LYS A 149 4.93 -13.35 22.66
N ASP A 150 3.80 -12.74 22.34
CA ASP A 150 2.95 -13.14 21.21
C ASP A 150 3.66 -12.83 19.88
N ILE A 151 4.29 -11.66 19.79
CA ILE A 151 5.10 -11.29 18.63
C ILE A 151 6.22 -12.29 18.38
N LEU A 152 6.96 -12.65 19.45
CA LEU A 152 8.07 -13.60 19.36
C LEU A 152 7.60 -15.00 18.99
N GLU A 153 6.43 -15.43 19.48
CA GLU A 153 5.81 -16.71 19.15
C GLU A 153 5.47 -16.78 17.65
N TYR A 154 4.79 -15.78 17.10
CA TYR A 154 4.49 -15.70 15.66
C TYR A 154 5.75 -15.66 14.79
N LEU A 155 6.76 -14.86 15.15
CA LEU A 155 8.02 -14.79 14.41
C LEU A 155 8.75 -16.14 14.36
N LYS A 156 8.68 -16.92 15.45
CA LYS A 156 9.24 -18.27 15.52
C LYS A 156 8.44 -19.26 14.71
N GLU A 157 7.11 -19.25 14.84
CA GLU A 157 6.22 -20.16 14.13
C GLU A 157 6.42 -20.10 12.61
N ILE A 158 6.57 -18.90 12.07
CA ILE A 158 6.82 -18.72 10.63
C ILE A 158 8.29 -18.74 10.25
N ASN A 159 9.20 -19.06 11.18
CA ASN A 159 10.65 -19.14 10.96
C ASN A 159 11.21 -17.87 10.27
N THR A 160 10.93 -16.69 10.84
CA THR A 160 11.34 -15.40 10.25
C THR A 160 12.85 -15.25 10.20
N PHE A 161 13.54 -15.68 11.24
CA PHE A 161 14.99 -15.66 11.36
C PHE A 161 15.49 -17.08 11.69
N ASN A 162 16.77 -17.35 11.43
CA ASN A 162 17.37 -18.64 11.77
C ASN A 162 17.37 -18.84 13.30
N GLU A 163 17.28 -20.10 13.76
CA GLU A 163 17.18 -20.47 15.18
C GLU A 163 18.33 -19.94 16.04
N GLU A 164 19.50 -19.70 15.46
CA GLU A 164 20.67 -19.14 16.14
C GLU A 164 20.58 -17.62 16.39
N THR A 165 19.62 -16.95 15.73
CA THR A 165 19.44 -15.51 15.88
C THR A 165 18.54 -15.25 17.09
N ASN A 166 19.09 -14.66 18.14
CA ASN A 166 18.28 -14.16 19.25
C ASN A 166 17.31 -13.11 18.69
N TYR A 167 16.01 -13.44 18.71
CA TYR A 167 14.95 -12.53 18.30
C TYR A 167 14.92 -11.33 19.25
N ASN A 168 15.61 -10.26 18.88
CA ASN A 168 15.61 -9.02 19.62
C ASN A 168 14.64 -8.02 18.94
N LEU A 169 13.53 -7.76 19.61
CA LEU A 169 12.50 -6.84 19.10
C LEU A 169 12.98 -5.39 19.03
N ASP A 170 14.00 -5.01 19.81
CA ASP A 170 14.57 -3.67 19.80
C ASP A 170 15.67 -3.50 18.75
N HIS A 171 16.04 -4.58 18.04
CA HIS A 171 17.00 -4.50 16.94
C HIS A 171 16.47 -3.64 15.81
N VAL A 172 17.26 -2.65 15.38
CA VAL A 172 16.91 -1.78 14.25
C VAL A 172 17.11 -2.54 12.94
N VAL A 173 16.08 -2.56 12.12
CA VAL A 173 16.05 -3.21 10.81
C VAL A 173 15.70 -2.20 9.72
N ASP A 174 16.09 -2.50 8.49
CA ASP A 174 15.76 -1.73 7.30
C ASP A 174 15.64 -2.65 6.07
N ASN A 175 15.32 -2.09 4.91
CA ASN A 175 15.21 -2.83 3.65
C ASN A 175 16.52 -3.45 3.17
N LYS A 176 17.68 -3.06 3.73
CA LYS A 176 19.00 -3.57 3.34
C LYS A 176 19.46 -4.70 4.26
N SER A 177 19.04 -4.66 5.52
CA SER A 177 19.41 -5.65 6.53
C SER A 177 18.56 -6.92 6.47
N LEU A 178 17.40 -6.87 5.80
CA LEU A 178 16.45 -7.98 5.71
C LEU A 178 16.39 -8.56 4.29
N SER A 179 16.28 -9.87 4.19
CA SER A 179 15.92 -10.54 2.93
C SER A 179 14.46 -10.27 2.56
N SER A 180 14.12 -10.41 1.28
CA SER A 180 12.72 -10.25 0.81
C SER A 180 11.74 -11.18 1.53
N GLY A 181 12.16 -12.41 1.80
CA GLY A 181 11.37 -13.38 2.57
C GLY A 181 11.14 -12.95 4.03
N GLN A 182 12.18 -12.41 4.69
CA GLN A 182 12.02 -11.86 6.05
C GLN A 182 11.09 -10.66 6.08
N MET A 183 11.20 -9.73 5.11
CA MET A 183 10.29 -8.60 5.00
C MET A 183 8.84 -9.05 4.84
N GLN A 184 8.58 -10.07 4.00
CA GLN A 184 7.23 -10.63 3.83
C GLN A 184 6.70 -11.26 5.11
N LYS A 185 7.53 -11.99 5.84
CA LYS A 185 7.16 -12.60 7.12
C LYS A 185 6.85 -11.56 8.19
N ILE A 186 7.64 -10.49 8.29
CA ILE A 186 7.37 -9.35 9.18
C ILE A 186 6.03 -8.69 8.82
N ALA A 187 5.76 -8.48 7.53
CA ALA A 187 4.47 -7.92 7.09
C ALA A 187 3.30 -8.87 7.37
N PHE A 188 3.54 -10.19 7.34
CA PHE A 188 2.53 -11.18 7.72
C PHE A 188 2.19 -11.08 9.22
N VAL A 189 3.20 -11.04 10.11
CA VAL A 189 2.97 -10.86 11.55
C VAL A 189 2.28 -9.53 11.85
N ARG A 190 2.62 -8.46 11.13
CA ARG A 190 1.93 -7.16 11.23
C ARG A 190 0.44 -7.25 10.90
N ALA A 191 0.05 -8.14 10.00
CA ALA A 191 -1.32 -8.28 9.50
C ALA A 191 -2.21 -9.19 10.38
N LEU A 192 -1.62 -9.92 11.35
CA LEU A 192 -2.34 -10.76 12.33
C LEU A 192 -2.91 -9.92 13.46
#